data_932ec6b05f265e07f89078db13f89ca7
#
_entry.id   932ec6b05f265e07f89078db13f89ca7
#
_cell.length_a   1.000
_cell.length_b   1.000
_cell.length_c   1.000
_cell.angle_alpha   90.00
_cell.angle_beta   90.00
_cell.angle_gamma   90.00
#
_symmetry.space_group_name_H-M   'P 1'
#
loop_
_entity.id
_entity.type
_entity.pdbx_description
1 polymer ?
#
loop_
_entity_poly.entity_id
_entity_poly.type
_entity_poly.pdbx_seq_one_letter_code
_entity_poly.pdbx_strand_id
1 'polypeptide(L)'
;MSRLLIIGCGGVAQVAIRKCCQNSEVFTDIMIASRTLSKCDDLKAKLEGKTASRIETARVDADNVEELKTLIRSYRPDAVLNVALPYQDLTIMDACLACGVDYIDTANYECEDTQDPQWREIYEKRCKKLGFTAYFDYSWQWAYQEKFKEAGLTAILGSGFDPGVTSVFTAYAQKHYFDEIHTIDILDCNGGDHGYPFATNFNPEINLREVSANGSYLSLIHISEPTRRRGIS
;
A
#
# COMPACT_ATOMS: atom_id res chain seq x y z
N MET A 1 -7.89 -5.54 -22.17
CA MET A 1 -6.52 -4.98 -22.17
C MET A 1 -6.48 -4.01 -21.03
N SER A 2 -5.68 -4.28 -20.02
CA SER A 2 -5.59 -3.39 -18.85
C SER A 2 -4.24 -2.68 -18.82
N ARG A 3 -4.29 -1.39 -18.53
CA ARG A 3 -3.14 -0.51 -18.40
C ARG A 3 -2.92 -0.24 -16.92
N LEU A 4 -1.78 -0.65 -16.39
CA LEU A 4 -1.44 -0.49 -14.98
C LEU A 4 -0.34 0.57 -14.83
N LEU A 5 -0.57 1.57 -13.99
CA LEU A 5 0.48 2.48 -13.56
C LEU A 5 0.96 2.03 -12.18
N ILE A 6 2.25 1.74 -12.06
CA ILE A 6 2.87 1.33 -10.80
C ILE A 6 3.77 2.46 -10.30
N ILE A 7 3.46 3.00 -9.13
CA ILE A 7 4.22 4.07 -8.49
C ILE A 7 5.10 3.46 -7.40
N GLY A 8 6.40 3.55 -7.60
CA GLY A 8 7.45 2.94 -6.78
C GLY A 8 8.32 1.98 -7.59
N CYS A 9 9.61 1.91 -7.25
CA CYS A 9 10.59 1.01 -7.87
C CYS A 9 11.58 0.46 -6.82
N GLY A 10 11.11 0.25 -5.59
CA GLY A 10 11.84 -0.36 -4.49
C GLY A 10 11.80 -1.89 -4.54
N GLY A 11 12.21 -2.55 -3.45
CA GLY A 11 12.24 -4.01 -3.34
C GLY A 11 10.88 -4.66 -3.59
N VAL A 12 9.86 -4.23 -2.87
CA VAL A 12 8.46 -4.71 -3.01
C VAL A 12 7.94 -4.46 -4.44
N ALA A 13 8.17 -3.25 -4.96
CA ALA A 13 7.75 -2.88 -6.32
C ALA A 13 8.34 -3.82 -7.38
N GLN A 14 9.62 -4.18 -7.26
CA GLN A 14 10.26 -5.09 -8.21
C GLN A 14 9.61 -6.49 -8.23
N VAL A 15 9.16 -6.98 -7.08
CA VAL A 15 8.43 -8.25 -7.00
C VAL A 15 7.04 -8.11 -7.63
N ALA A 16 6.28 -7.09 -7.24
CA ALA A 16 4.93 -6.83 -7.76
C ALA A 16 4.95 -6.66 -9.29
N ILE A 17 5.87 -5.84 -9.82
CA ILE A 17 6.03 -5.63 -11.27
C ILE A 17 6.30 -6.95 -12.00
N ARG A 18 7.20 -7.78 -11.47
CA ARG A 18 7.50 -9.09 -12.08
C ARG A 18 6.28 -10.02 -12.07
N LYS A 19 5.48 -9.98 -11.01
CA LYS A 19 4.23 -10.75 -10.91
C LYS A 19 3.17 -10.25 -11.88
N CYS A 20 3.02 -8.95 -12.05
CA CYS A 20 2.15 -8.38 -13.10
C CYS A 20 2.62 -8.80 -14.50
N CYS A 21 3.93 -8.77 -14.77
CA CYS A 21 4.53 -9.22 -16.02
C CYS A 21 4.32 -10.73 -16.31
N GLN A 22 4.20 -11.56 -15.28
CA GLN A 22 3.87 -13.00 -15.43
C GLN A 22 2.41 -13.23 -15.85
N ASN A 23 1.54 -12.23 -15.64
CA ASN A 23 0.11 -12.26 -15.98
C ASN A 23 -0.15 -11.26 -17.12
N SER A 24 0.63 -11.34 -18.18
CA SER A 24 0.60 -10.40 -19.30
C SER A 24 -0.71 -10.42 -20.11
N GLU A 25 -1.49 -11.47 -19.97
CA GLU A 25 -2.84 -11.56 -20.52
C GLU A 25 -3.83 -10.61 -19.83
N VAL A 26 -3.56 -10.29 -18.56
CA VAL A 26 -4.33 -9.31 -17.78
C VAL A 26 -3.69 -7.94 -17.90
N PHE A 27 -2.41 -7.83 -17.56
CA PHE A 27 -1.65 -6.57 -17.55
C PHE A 27 -0.88 -6.38 -18.86
N THR A 28 -1.58 -5.93 -19.89
CA THR A 28 -1.00 -5.79 -21.25
C THR A 28 -0.02 -4.64 -21.36
N ASP A 29 -0.27 -3.57 -20.61
CA ASP A 29 0.55 -2.35 -20.60
C ASP A 29 0.87 -1.97 -19.15
N ILE A 30 2.15 -1.84 -18.83
CA ILE A 30 2.62 -1.49 -17.49
C ILE A 30 3.52 -0.26 -17.59
N MET A 31 3.18 0.80 -16.87
CA MET A 31 4.10 1.92 -16.65
C MET A 31 4.69 1.86 -15.25
N ILE A 32 6.02 1.91 -15.17
CA ILE A 32 6.77 1.96 -13.91
C ILE A 32 7.21 3.39 -13.68
N ALA A 33 6.78 4.01 -12.58
CA ALA A 33 7.10 5.40 -12.29
C ALA A 33 7.72 5.56 -10.90
N SER A 34 8.76 6.36 -10.81
CA SER A 34 9.39 6.73 -9.53
C SER A 34 10.20 8.03 -9.66
N ARG A 35 10.65 8.57 -8.54
CA ARG A 35 11.54 9.76 -8.53
C ARG A 35 12.87 9.51 -9.25
N THR A 36 13.36 8.27 -9.24
CA THR A 36 14.62 7.87 -9.86
C THR A 36 14.33 7.07 -11.14
N LEU A 37 14.25 7.76 -12.28
CA LEU A 37 13.93 7.13 -13.57
C LEU A 37 14.88 5.99 -13.94
N SER A 38 16.19 6.14 -13.66
CA SER A 38 17.18 5.11 -13.99
C SER A 38 16.88 3.76 -13.35
N LYS A 39 16.32 3.72 -12.12
CA LYS A 39 15.90 2.47 -11.49
C LYS A 39 14.75 1.78 -12.25
N CYS A 40 13.84 2.59 -12.79
CA CYS A 40 12.72 2.08 -13.60
C CYS A 40 13.25 1.51 -14.93
N ASP A 41 14.18 2.21 -15.57
CA ASP A 41 14.81 1.80 -16.83
C ASP A 41 15.65 0.52 -16.65
N ASP A 42 16.42 0.43 -15.57
CA ASP A 42 17.17 -0.78 -15.22
C ASP A 42 16.25 -1.99 -15.01
N LEU A 43 15.11 -1.78 -14.34
CA LEU A 43 14.14 -2.86 -14.15
C LEU A 43 13.47 -3.25 -15.47
N LYS A 44 13.07 -2.29 -16.29
CA LYS A 44 12.54 -2.53 -17.63
C LYS A 44 13.52 -3.35 -18.47
N ALA A 45 14.79 -2.99 -18.49
CA ALA A 45 15.83 -3.73 -19.22
C ALA A 45 15.97 -5.19 -18.74
N LYS A 46 15.85 -5.43 -17.40
CA LYS A 46 15.88 -6.78 -16.82
C LYS A 46 14.67 -7.65 -17.19
N LEU A 47 13.56 -7.01 -17.58
CA LEU A 47 12.31 -7.67 -17.97
C LEU A 47 12.16 -7.85 -19.48
N GLU A 48 13.03 -7.23 -20.27
CA GLU A 48 13.01 -7.34 -21.71
C GLU A 48 13.13 -8.81 -22.16
N GLY A 49 12.25 -9.21 -23.07
CA GLY A 49 12.15 -10.60 -23.54
C GLY A 49 11.59 -11.62 -22.52
N LYS A 50 11.19 -11.18 -21.30
CA LYS A 50 10.66 -12.07 -20.25
C LYS A 50 9.15 -11.90 -20.01
N THR A 51 8.52 -10.99 -20.70
CA THR A 51 7.08 -10.73 -20.62
C THR A 51 6.54 -10.32 -21.98
N ALA A 52 5.25 -10.58 -22.19
CA ALA A 52 4.53 -10.04 -23.34
C ALA A 52 3.88 -8.66 -23.04
N SER A 53 3.91 -8.21 -21.78
CA SER A 53 3.45 -6.87 -21.41
C SER A 53 4.36 -5.80 -22.00
N ARG A 54 3.76 -4.73 -22.51
CA ARG A 54 4.50 -3.53 -22.91
C ARG A 54 4.88 -2.72 -21.69
N ILE A 55 6.17 -2.50 -21.48
CA ILE A 55 6.67 -1.76 -20.31
C ILE A 55 7.13 -0.37 -20.75
N GLU A 56 6.59 0.64 -20.08
CA GLU A 56 7.02 2.04 -20.18
C GLU A 56 7.57 2.51 -18.83
N THR A 57 8.37 3.56 -18.83
CA THR A 57 8.95 4.14 -17.61
C THR A 57 8.71 5.64 -17.60
N ALA A 58 8.54 6.19 -16.40
CA ALA A 58 8.37 7.62 -16.20
C ALA A 58 9.06 8.09 -14.92
N ARG A 59 9.49 9.36 -14.92
CA ARG A 59 9.82 10.04 -13.66
C ARG A 59 8.57 10.70 -13.10
N VAL A 60 8.33 10.53 -11.81
CA VAL A 60 7.26 11.23 -11.08
C VAL A 60 7.69 11.44 -9.62
N ASP A 61 7.35 12.60 -9.09
CA ASP A 61 7.39 12.82 -7.65
C ASP A 61 6.01 12.53 -7.07
N ALA A 62 5.93 11.47 -6.26
CA ALA A 62 4.66 11.03 -5.67
C ALA A 62 4.16 11.94 -4.53
N ASP A 63 4.97 12.89 -4.08
CA ASP A 63 4.56 13.94 -3.16
C ASP A 63 3.87 15.12 -3.91
N ASN A 64 3.95 15.13 -5.26
CA ASN A 64 3.38 16.17 -6.09
C ASN A 64 2.11 15.71 -6.84
N VAL A 65 0.95 16.09 -6.32
CA VAL A 65 -0.37 15.71 -6.88
C VAL A 65 -0.51 16.15 -8.35
N GLU A 66 0.02 17.31 -8.76
CA GLU A 66 -0.11 17.81 -10.13
C GLU A 66 0.79 17.02 -11.12
N GLU A 67 2.00 16.60 -10.71
CA GLU A 67 2.81 15.68 -11.51
C GLU A 67 2.11 14.34 -11.70
N LEU A 68 1.56 13.78 -10.61
CA LEU A 68 0.78 12.55 -10.64
C LEU A 68 -0.41 12.64 -11.59
N LYS A 69 -1.21 13.71 -11.48
CA LYS A 69 -2.37 13.95 -12.37
C LYS A 69 -1.95 14.06 -13.84
N THR A 70 -0.84 14.74 -14.10
CA THR A 70 -0.30 14.89 -15.46
C THR A 70 0.10 13.51 -16.01
N LEU A 71 0.80 12.70 -15.24
CA LEU A 71 1.20 11.35 -15.62
C LEU A 71 -0.02 10.45 -15.86
N ILE A 72 -0.98 10.43 -14.94
CA ILE A 72 -2.21 9.62 -15.02
C ILE A 72 -3.00 10.01 -16.29
N ARG A 73 -3.20 11.30 -16.54
CA ARG A 73 -3.93 11.78 -17.73
C ARG A 73 -3.23 11.44 -19.04
N SER A 74 -1.91 11.49 -19.08
CA SER A 74 -1.14 11.17 -20.29
C SER A 74 -1.13 9.66 -20.56
N TYR A 75 -0.91 8.86 -19.54
CA TYR A 75 -0.84 7.40 -19.65
C TYR A 75 -2.22 6.74 -19.72
N ARG A 76 -3.22 7.29 -19.05
CA ARG A 76 -4.61 6.77 -18.93
C ARG A 76 -4.64 5.32 -18.44
N PRO A 77 -4.17 5.04 -17.25
CA PRO A 77 -4.24 3.71 -16.66
C PRO A 77 -5.67 3.37 -16.28
N ASP A 78 -6.00 2.07 -16.22
CA ASP A 78 -7.24 1.57 -15.63
C ASP A 78 -7.15 1.55 -14.10
N ALA A 79 -5.94 1.31 -13.57
CA ALA A 79 -5.67 1.33 -12.14
C ALA A 79 -4.26 1.85 -11.83
N VAL A 80 -4.11 2.40 -10.63
CA VAL A 80 -2.81 2.79 -10.05
C VAL A 80 -2.49 1.84 -8.91
N LEU A 81 -1.34 1.15 -9.00
CA LEU A 81 -0.77 0.37 -7.91
C LEU A 81 0.31 1.20 -7.20
N ASN A 82 0.02 1.57 -5.97
CA ASN A 82 0.96 2.27 -5.12
C ASN A 82 1.83 1.27 -4.33
N VAL A 83 3.10 1.23 -4.63
CA VAL A 83 4.15 0.50 -3.92
C VAL A 83 5.33 1.42 -3.58
N ALA A 84 5.03 2.71 -3.45
CA ALA A 84 5.93 3.72 -2.89
C ALA A 84 5.99 3.61 -1.36
N LEU A 85 6.49 4.63 -0.70
CA LEU A 85 6.44 4.68 0.76
C LEU A 85 5.02 5.12 1.22
N PRO A 86 4.60 4.72 2.43
CA PRO A 86 3.27 5.03 2.94
C PRO A 86 2.98 6.54 3.09
N TYR A 87 4.00 7.37 3.12
CA TYR A 87 3.88 8.84 3.17
C TYR A 87 3.16 9.43 1.95
N GLN A 88 3.21 8.74 0.79
CA GLN A 88 2.63 9.21 -0.47
C GLN A 88 1.21 8.70 -0.74
N ASP A 89 0.63 7.89 0.14
CA ASP A 89 -0.67 7.26 -0.12
C ASP A 89 -1.76 8.29 -0.43
N LEU A 90 -1.89 9.32 0.39
CA LEU A 90 -2.97 10.32 0.24
C LEU A 90 -2.79 11.19 -1.00
N THR A 91 -1.56 11.56 -1.36
CA THR A 91 -1.27 12.35 -2.56
C THR A 91 -1.59 11.55 -3.83
N ILE A 92 -1.30 10.24 -3.83
CA ILE A 92 -1.64 9.35 -4.93
C ILE A 92 -3.16 9.13 -4.99
N MET A 93 -3.85 8.94 -3.85
CA MET A 93 -5.32 8.83 -3.80
C MET A 93 -6.00 10.10 -4.30
N ASP A 94 -5.51 11.30 -3.93
CA ASP A 94 -6.02 12.58 -4.45
C ASP A 94 -5.89 12.66 -5.98
N ALA A 95 -4.75 12.23 -6.52
CA ALA A 95 -4.52 12.23 -7.96
C ALA A 95 -5.41 11.21 -8.68
N CYS A 96 -5.57 10.01 -8.14
CA CYS A 96 -6.46 8.97 -8.68
C CYS A 96 -7.92 9.46 -8.70
N LEU A 97 -8.40 10.00 -7.60
CA LEU A 97 -9.75 10.54 -7.49
C LEU A 97 -9.99 11.68 -8.50
N ALA A 98 -9.04 12.61 -8.61
CA ALA A 98 -9.14 13.73 -9.55
C ALA A 98 -9.07 13.33 -11.03
N CYS A 99 -8.53 12.14 -11.32
CA CYS A 99 -8.39 11.62 -12.68
C CYS A 99 -9.40 10.51 -13.01
N GLY A 100 -10.20 10.05 -12.04
CA GLY A 100 -11.20 9.00 -12.25
C GLY A 100 -10.58 7.62 -12.48
N VAL A 101 -9.60 7.22 -11.66
CA VAL A 101 -8.84 5.98 -11.80
C VAL A 101 -8.86 5.20 -10.49
N ASP A 102 -8.97 3.88 -10.58
CA ASP A 102 -8.95 2.98 -9.44
C ASP A 102 -7.58 2.97 -8.76
N TYR A 103 -7.58 2.73 -7.44
CA TYR A 103 -6.40 2.79 -6.58
C TYR A 103 -6.19 1.48 -5.82
N ILE A 104 -4.93 1.06 -5.71
CA ILE A 104 -4.53 -0.09 -4.89
C ILE A 104 -3.24 0.26 -4.16
N ASP A 105 -3.17 -0.02 -2.86
CA ASP A 105 -1.93 0.10 -2.07
C ASP A 105 -1.57 -1.19 -1.33
N THR A 106 -0.42 -1.17 -0.67
CA THR A 106 0.14 -2.31 0.07
C THR A 106 0.38 -2.00 1.54
N ALA A 107 0.09 -0.79 1.99
CA ALA A 107 0.34 -0.32 3.35
C ALA A 107 -0.67 0.75 3.77
N ASN A 108 -0.70 1.05 5.04
CA ASN A 108 -1.45 2.19 5.56
C ASN A 108 -0.62 3.48 5.49
N TYR A 109 -1.32 4.60 5.30
CA TYR A 109 -0.68 5.91 5.33
C TYR A 109 -0.03 6.20 6.69
N GLU A 110 1.17 6.75 6.62
CA GLU A 110 1.86 7.31 7.77
C GLU A 110 2.16 8.79 7.55
N CYS A 111 1.89 9.63 8.55
CA CYS A 111 2.36 11.00 8.52
C CYS A 111 3.87 11.03 8.74
N GLU A 112 4.59 11.89 8.04
CA GLU A 112 6.03 12.07 8.22
C GLU A 112 6.39 12.52 9.64
N ASP A 113 5.57 13.38 10.24
CA ASP A 113 5.74 13.82 11.64
C ASP A 113 4.40 13.85 12.38
N THR A 114 4.16 12.81 13.19
CA THR A 114 2.94 12.69 14.00
C THR A 114 2.89 13.67 15.18
N GLN A 115 3.97 14.37 15.49
CA GLN A 115 4.03 15.41 16.51
C GLN A 115 3.74 16.80 15.93
N ASP A 116 3.76 16.94 14.60
CA ASP A 116 3.40 18.18 13.94
C ASP A 116 1.94 18.56 14.26
N PRO A 117 1.69 19.77 14.80
CA PRO A 117 0.36 20.24 15.15
C PRO A 117 -0.59 20.26 13.94
N GLN A 118 -0.09 20.53 12.74
CA GLN A 118 -0.88 20.55 11.51
C GLN A 118 -1.43 19.15 11.16
N TRP A 119 -0.59 18.13 11.28
CA TRP A 119 -0.99 16.73 11.07
C TRP A 119 -1.97 16.27 12.12
N ARG A 120 -1.75 16.65 13.38
CA ARG A 120 -2.71 16.37 14.46
C ARG A 120 -4.07 17.01 14.20
N GLU A 121 -4.11 18.24 13.72
CA GLU A 121 -5.35 18.92 13.36
C GLU A 121 -6.09 18.20 12.21
N ILE A 122 -5.37 17.77 11.19
CA ILE A 122 -5.94 16.99 10.08
C ILE A 122 -6.51 15.66 10.60
N TYR A 123 -5.78 14.95 11.45
CA TYR A 123 -6.25 13.72 12.06
C TYR A 123 -7.53 13.94 12.86
N GLU A 124 -7.56 14.93 13.76
CA GLU A 124 -8.72 15.25 14.57
C GLU A 124 -9.97 15.54 13.72
N LYS A 125 -9.81 16.24 12.62
CA LYS A 125 -10.91 16.60 11.72
C LYS A 125 -11.41 15.43 10.87
N ARG A 126 -10.51 14.59 10.36
CA ARG A 126 -10.83 13.57 9.34
C ARG A 126 -11.02 12.18 9.91
N CYS A 127 -10.21 11.78 10.86
CA CYS A 127 -10.03 10.39 11.23
C CYS A 127 -10.56 10.03 12.61
N LYS A 128 -10.46 10.92 13.58
CA LYS A 128 -10.87 10.66 14.98
C LYS A 128 -12.31 10.19 15.12
N LYS A 129 -13.21 10.69 14.29
CA LYS A 129 -14.63 10.30 14.28
C LYS A 129 -14.84 8.82 13.94
N LEU A 130 -13.88 8.20 13.29
CA LEU A 130 -13.92 6.79 12.91
C LEU A 130 -13.47 5.86 14.05
N GLY A 131 -13.04 6.41 15.19
CA GLY A 131 -12.63 5.64 16.37
C GLY A 131 -11.23 5.02 16.28
N PHE A 132 -10.42 5.39 15.30
CA PHE A 132 -9.09 4.83 15.09
C PHE A 132 -7.98 5.71 15.68
N THR A 133 -6.80 5.13 15.85
CA THR A 133 -5.59 5.84 16.28
C THR A 133 -4.87 6.45 15.06
N ALA A 134 -3.99 7.44 15.29
CA ALA A 134 -3.23 8.08 14.21
C ALA A 134 -2.06 7.23 13.67
N TYR A 135 -1.75 6.12 14.31
CA TYR A 135 -0.60 5.28 13.98
C TYR A 135 -1.05 3.93 13.44
N PHE A 136 -0.42 3.48 12.35
CA PHE A 136 -0.63 2.14 11.75
C PHE A 136 -2.10 1.76 11.60
N ASP A 137 -2.90 2.70 11.14
CA ASP A 137 -4.31 2.44 10.84
C ASP A 137 -4.72 3.07 9.50
N TYR A 138 -5.81 2.60 8.96
CA TYR A 138 -6.33 3.03 7.66
C TYR A 138 -7.29 4.23 7.74
N SER A 139 -7.43 4.89 8.89
CA SER A 139 -8.41 5.96 9.08
C SER A 139 -8.22 7.11 8.09
N TRP A 140 -6.97 7.41 7.72
CA TRP A 140 -6.65 8.44 6.73
C TRP A 140 -7.16 8.08 5.33
N GLN A 141 -6.94 6.84 4.89
CA GLN A 141 -7.42 6.34 3.60
C GLN A 141 -8.94 6.12 3.64
N TRP A 142 -9.50 5.59 4.75
CA TRP A 142 -10.94 5.45 4.93
C TRP A 142 -11.70 6.77 4.88
N ALA A 143 -11.08 7.89 5.20
CA ALA A 143 -11.67 9.21 5.05
C ALA A 143 -12.00 9.57 3.58
N TYR A 144 -11.47 8.82 2.62
CA TYR A 144 -11.76 8.95 1.19
C TYR A 144 -12.95 8.10 0.72
N GLN A 145 -13.50 7.22 1.57
CA GLN A 145 -14.53 6.25 1.19
C GLN A 145 -15.69 6.86 0.40
N GLU A 146 -16.33 7.89 0.95
CA GLU A 146 -17.49 8.49 0.28
C GLU A 146 -17.12 9.17 -1.04
N LYS A 147 -15.94 9.78 -1.13
CA LYS A 147 -15.47 10.42 -2.36
C LYS A 147 -15.24 9.40 -3.48
N PHE A 148 -14.58 8.26 -3.18
CA PHE A 148 -14.39 7.19 -4.15
C PHE A 148 -15.71 6.56 -4.56
N LYS A 149 -16.61 6.33 -3.62
CA LYS A 149 -17.95 5.79 -3.88
C LYS A 149 -18.80 6.73 -4.75
N GLU A 150 -18.82 8.02 -4.47
CA GLU A 150 -19.52 9.02 -5.28
C GLU A 150 -18.95 9.14 -6.70
N ALA A 151 -17.63 8.96 -6.85
CA ALA A 151 -16.95 8.93 -8.13
C ALA A 151 -17.12 7.60 -8.89
N GLY A 152 -17.72 6.57 -8.27
CA GLY A 152 -17.84 5.23 -8.85
C GLY A 152 -16.50 4.51 -8.99
N LEU A 153 -15.53 4.84 -8.15
CA LEU A 153 -14.18 4.29 -8.17
C LEU A 153 -13.97 3.30 -7.04
N THR A 154 -13.01 2.39 -7.26
CA THR A 154 -12.58 1.41 -6.26
C THR A 154 -11.23 1.79 -5.68
N ALA A 155 -11.09 1.69 -4.35
CA ALA A 155 -9.82 1.72 -3.66
C ALA A 155 -9.64 0.42 -2.87
N ILE A 156 -8.56 -0.34 -3.15
CA ILE A 156 -8.18 -1.53 -2.40
C ILE A 156 -7.00 -1.15 -1.52
N LEU A 157 -7.21 -1.22 -0.21
CA LEU A 157 -6.22 -0.81 0.77
C LEU A 157 -5.54 -2.03 1.40
N GLY A 158 -4.24 -1.92 1.66
CA GLY A 158 -3.48 -2.95 2.37
C GLY A 158 -3.36 -4.27 1.63
N SER A 159 -3.20 -4.23 0.31
CA SER A 159 -3.02 -5.44 -0.51
C SER A 159 -1.55 -5.90 -0.53
N GLY A 160 -0.89 -5.86 0.63
CA GLY A 160 0.48 -6.31 0.85
C GLY A 160 0.55 -7.72 1.44
N PHE A 161 1.60 -7.97 2.23
CA PHE A 161 1.74 -9.21 2.98
C PHE A 161 1.09 -9.07 4.37
N ASP A 162 1.54 -8.13 5.15
CA ASP A 162 1.02 -7.76 6.46
C ASP A 162 1.01 -6.23 6.58
N PRO A 163 -0.12 -5.63 6.26
CA PRO A 163 -1.47 -6.18 5.98
C PRO A 163 -1.64 -6.73 4.55
N GLY A 164 -2.57 -7.66 4.39
CA GLY A 164 -3.01 -8.19 3.09
C GLY A 164 -3.16 -9.70 3.10
N VAL A 165 -2.08 -10.43 2.80
CA VAL A 165 -2.09 -11.92 2.73
C VAL A 165 -2.55 -12.53 4.04
N THR A 166 -2.11 -12.01 5.18
CA THR A 166 -2.51 -12.47 6.52
C THR A 166 -4.02 -12.32 6.74
N SER A 167 -4.60 -11.20 6.31
CA SER A 167 -6.04 -10.98 6.38
C SER A 167 -6.84 -11.93 5.48
N VAL A 168 -6.33 -12.17 4.26
CA VAL A 168 -6.94 -13.12 3.32
C VAL A 168 -6.90 -14.54 3.87
N PHE A 169 -5.79 -14.98 4.44
CA PHE A 169 -5.67 -16.30 5.06
C PHE A 169 -6.62 -16.46 6.25
N THR A 170 -6.75 -15.43 7.08
CA THR A 170 -7.71 -15.41 8.19
C THR A 170 -9.14 -15.55 7.69
N ALA A 171 -9.55 -14.75 6.71
CA ALA A 171 -10.88 -14.81 6.13
C ALA A 171 -11.16 -16.17 5.43
N TYR A 172 -10.17 -16.72 4.75
CA TYR A 172 -10.26 -18.03 4.12
C TYR A 172 -10.42 -19.15 5.16
N ALA A 173 -9.62 -19.10 6.24
CA ALA A 173 -9.70 -20.07 7.31
C ALA A 173 -11.07 -20.01 8.03
N GLN A 174 -11.56 -18.82 8.32
CA GLN A 174 -12.90 -18.62 8.88
C GLN A 174 -13.99 -19.22 7.99
N LYS A 175 -13.92 -18.95 6.71
CA LYS A 175 -14.95 -19.41 5.75
C LYS A 175 -14.96 -20.92 5.56
N HIS A 176 -13.83 -21.60 5.63
CA HIS A 176 -13.68 -22.97 5.15
C HIS A 176 -13.32 -24.00 6.23
N TYR A 177 -12.77 -23.56 7.38
CA TYR A 177 -12.20 -24.48 8.37
C TYR A 177 -12.70 -24.28 9.79
N PHE A 178 -13.23 -23.12 10.13
CA PHE A 178 -13.63 -22.80 11.50
C PHE A 178 -15.01 -22.19 11.53
N ASP A 179 -15.87 -22.71 12.43
CA ASP A 179 -17.17 -22.11 12.74
C ASP A 179 -16.98 -20.83 13.57
N GLU A 180 -15.98 -20.81 14.43
CA GLU A 180 -15.61 -19.68 15.28
C GLU A 180 -14.09 -19.60 15.46
N ILE A 181 -13.54 -18.39 15.38
CA ILE A 181 -12.12 -18.13 15.62
C ILE A 181 -11.97 -17.37 16.93
N HIS A 182 -11.32 -18.00 17.93
CA HIS A 182 -11.08 -17.38 19.22
C HIS A 182 -9.78 -16.58 19.30
N THR A 183 -8.77 -16.98 18.54
CA THR A 183 -7.43 -16.36 18.56
C THR A 183 -6.81 -16.44 17.19
N ILE A 184 -6.10 -15.40 16.79
CA ILE A 184 -5.27 -15.35 15.61
C ILE A 184 -3.88 -14.92 16.03
N ASP A 185 -2.90 -15.78 15.79
CA ASP A 185 -1.48 -15.46 15.97
C ASP A 185 -0.81 -15.44 14.61
N ILE A 186 -0.18 -14.31 14.27
CA ILE A 186 0.57 -14.13 13.05
C ILE A 186 2.05 -14.11 13.42
N LEU A 187 2.80 -15.08 12.91
CA LEU A 187 4.23 -15.20 13.11
C LEU A 187 4.90 -15.20 11.75
N ASP A 188 5.72 -14.22 11.52
CA ASP A 188 6.52 -14.12 10.31
C ASP A 188 8.01 -13.93 10.65
N CYS A 189 8.87 -14.22 9.71
CA CYS A 189 10.29 -13.98 9.83
C CYS A 189 10.90 -13.63 8.46
N ASN A 190 11.95 -12.82 8.49
CA ASN A 190 12.76 -12.58 7.32
C ASN A 190 13.72 -13.75 7.12
N GLY A 191 13.39 -14.67 6.20
CA GLY A 191 14.22 -15.83 5.85
C GLY A 191 15.30 -15.53 4.80
N GLY A 192 15.46 -14.28 4.38
CA GLY A 192 16.46 -13.87 3.40
C GLY A 192 17.86 -13.71 4.00
N ASP A 193 18.88 -13.92 3.18
CA ASP A 193 20.26 -13.54 3.49
C ASP A 193 20.65 -12.33 2.67
N HIS A 194 20.96 -11.24 3.34
CA HIS A 194 21.37 -9.96 2.73
C HIS A 194 22.90 -9.75 2.77
N GLY A 195 23.65 -10.71 3.30
CA GLY A 195 25.09 -10.61 3.49
C GLY A 195 25.52 -9.64 4.58
N TYR A 196 24.61 -9.17 5.43
CA TYR A 196 24.86 -8.28 6.56
C TYR A 196 24.31 -8.88 7.86
N PRO A 197 24.94 -8.60 9.02
CA PRO A 197 24.47 -9.09 10.31
C PRO A 197 23.04 -8.60 10.67
N PHE A 198 22.66 -7.45 10.16
CA PHE A 198 21.33 -6.87 10.31
C PHE A 198 20.89 -6.23 8.99
N ALA A 199 19.71 -6.59 8.53
CA ALA A 199 19.10 -5.99 7.34
C ALA A 199 17.58 -6.00 7.46
N THR A 200 16.94 -5.03 6.83
CA THR A 200 15.48 -4.95 6.69
C THR A 200 15.09 -5.07 5.21
N ASN A 201 13.91 -5.61 4.93
CA ASN A 201 13.42 -5.76 3.56
C ASN A 201 12.84 -4.46 2.99
N PHE A 202 12.46 -3.52 3.86
CA PHE A 202 11.90 -2.23 3.51
C PHE A 202 12.47 -1.15 4.42
N ASN A 203 11.86 0.03 4.46
CA ASN A 203 12.40 1.18 5.19
C ASN A 203 12.73 0.84 6.65
N PRO A 204 14.01 1.01 7.11
CA PRO A 204 14.41 0.67 8.46
C PRO A 204 13.68 1.48 9.54
N GLU A 205 13.33 2.73 9.27
CA GLU A 205 12.61 3.60 10.21
C GLU A 205 11.20 3.07 10.46
N ILE A 206 10.50 2.64 9.41
CA ILE A 206 9.17 2.04 9.51
C ILE A 206 9.26 0.75 10.35
N ASN A 207 10.23 -0.12 10.07
CA ASN A 207 10.46 -1.33 10.87
C ASN A 207 10.66 -1.03 12.35
N LEU A 208 11.49 -0.03 12.68
CA LEU A 208 11.76 0.35 14.07
C LEU A 208 10.49 0.88 14.75
N ARG A 209 9.70 1.69 14.06
CA ARG A 209 8.42 2.19 14.58
C ARG A 209 7.41 1.08 14.79
N GLU A 210 7.32 0.16 13.85
CA GLU A 210 6.42 -0.99 13.92
C GLU A 210 6.72 -1.87 15.13
N VAL A 211 7.98 -2.27 15.33
CA VAL A 211 8.36 -3.12 16.47
C VAL A 211 8.33 -2.39 17.81
N SER A 212 8.37 -1.06 17.83
CA SER A 212 8.28 -0.24 19.03
C SER A 212 6.86 0.25 19.32
N ALA A 213 5.93 0.11 18.40
CA ALA A 213 4.55 0.52 18.59
C ALA A 213 3.80 -0.38 19.55
N ASN A 214 2.76 0.17 20.18
CA ASN A 214 1.83 -0.64 20.97
C ASN A 214 1.05 -1.57 20.05
N GLY A 215 1.09 -2.88 20.34
CA GLY A 215 0.27 -3.85 19.64
C GLY A 215 -1.22 -3.60 19.86
N SER A 216 -2.03 -3.86 18.85
CA SER A 216 -3.48 -3.87 18.95
C SER A 216 -4.03 -5.17 18.36
N TYR A 217 -5.14 -5.65 18.91
CA TYR A 217 -5.85 -6.77 18.31
C TYR A 217 -7.34 -6.46 18.19
N LEU A 218 -7.98 -7.05 17.20
CA LEU A 218 -9.41 -6.99 17.00
C LEU A 218 -10.02 -8.36 17.32
N SER A 219 -11.04 -8.40 18.19
CA SER A 219 -11.82 -9.61 18.37
C SER A 219 -12.83 -9.78 17.22
N LEU A 220 -12.76 -10.88 16.51
CA LEU A 220 -13.68 -11.17 15.39
C LEU A 220 -15.09 -11.58 15.88
N ILE A 221 -15.26 -11.92 17.16
CA ILE A 221 -16.54 -12.32 17.76
C ILE A 221 -17.41 -11.08 18.02
N HIS A 222 -16.78 -9.97 18.34
CA HIS A 222 -17.45 -8.69 18.55
C HIS A 222 -16.72 -7.65 17.75
N ILE A 223 -17.29 -7.23 16.62
CA ILE A 223 -16.82 -6.07 15.84
C ILE A 223 -17.13 -4.80 16.67
N SER A 224 -16.63 -4.73 17.87
CA SER A 224 -16.78 -3.61 18.77
C SER A 224 -15.45 -3.39 19.47
N GLU A 225 -14.77 -2.38 19.03
CA GLU A 225 -13.61 -1.70 19.58
C GLU A 225 -12.26 -2.44 19.57
N PRO A 226 -11.20 -1.78 19.07
CA PRO A 226 -9.83 -2.26 19.19
C PRO A 226 -9.40 -2.22 20.66
N THR A 227 -9.05 -3.36 21.20
CA THR A 227 -8.53 -3.46 22.55
C THR A 227 -7.02 -3.26 22.49
N ARG A 228 -6.51 -2.22 23.14
CA ARG A 228 -5.07 -1.99 23.27
C ARG A 228 -4.44 -3.07 24.13
N ARG A 229 -3.52 -3.86 23.60
CA ARG A 229 -2.61 -4.64 24.44
C ARG A 229 -1.52 -3.72 24.97
N ARG A 230 -1.28 -3.72 26.27
CA ARG A 230 -0.07 -3.13 26.85
C ARG A 230 1.13 -3.93 26.35
N GLY A 231 2.14 -3.22 25.83
CA GLY A 231 3.35 -3.83 25.33
C GLY A 231 3.96 -4.83 26.32
N ILE A 232 4.59 -5.83 25.77
CA ILE A 232 5.42 -6.76 26.53
C ILE A 232 6.61 -5.96 27.03
N SER A 233 6.71 -5.83 28.34
CA SER A 233 7.87 -5.29 29.04
C SER A 233 9.02 -6.30 28.98
#